data_c21aaa8a7ec702fc8d7e49eae75ecfa9
#
_entry.id   c21aaa8a7ec702fc8d7e49eae75ecfa9
#
_cell.length_a   1.000
_cell.length_b   1.000
_cell.length_c   1.000
_cell.angle_alpha   90.00
_cell.angle_beta   90.00
_cell.angle_gamma   90.00
#
_symmetry.space_group_name_H-M   'P 1'
#
loop_
_entity.id
_entity.type
_entity.pdbx_description
1 polymer ?
#
loop_
_entity_poly.entity_id
_entity_poly.type
_entity_poly.pdbx_seq_one_letter_code
_entity_poly.pdbx_strand_id
1 'polypeptide(L)'
;MDLGKMTDEQLIELLREGKTEITDYLMEKYKDMVRKQARAMYLWGGENDDLIQEGMIGLFKAVQDYDPKEGASFSSFAGLCVSRQMHTAIKASQRKKHLPLNS
;
A
#
# COMPACT_ATOMS: atom_id res chain seq x y z
N MET A 1 -1.17 25.45 -5.44
CA MET A 1 -0.42 24.79 -4.36
C MET A 1 0.50 23.76 -4.97
N ASP A 2 1.78 23.81 -4.63
CA ASP A 2 2.73 22.85 -5.19
C ASP A 2 2.89 21.67 -4.25
N LEU A 3 2.18 20.59 -4.54
CA LEU A 3 2.18 19.38 -3.71
C LEU A 3 3.56 18.72 -3.67
N GLY A 4 4.35 18.87 -4.73
CA GLY A 4 5.67 18.26 -4.80
C GLY A 4 6.69 18.85 -3.82
N LYS A 5 6.41 20.02 -3.28
CA LYS A 5 7.30 20.67 -2.32
C LYS A 5 6.91 20.42 -0.86
N MET A 6 5.82 19.71 -0.65
CA MET A 6 5.32 19.41 0.69
C MET A 6 5.76 18.03 1.14
N THR A 7 5.94 17.85 2.45
CA THR A 7 6.19 16.54 2.98
C THR A 7 4.91 15.69 2.92
N ASP A 8 5.06 14.40 2.92
CA ASP A 8 3.89 13.51 2.94
C ASP A 8 3.02 13.77 4.16
N GLU A 9 3.64 14.06 5.30
CA GLU A 9 2.92 14.34 6.55
C GLU A 9 2.08 15.61 6.43
N GLN A 10 2.62 16.65 5.79
CA GLN A 10 1.88 17.88 5.51
C GLN A 10 0.71 17.61 4.57
N LEU A 11 0.94 16.78 3.55
CA LEU A 11 -0.11 16.42 2.60
C LEU A 11 -1.26 15.68 3.30
N ILE A 12 -0.94 14.79 4.21
CA ILE A 12 -1.97 14.06 4.93
C ILE A 12 -2.80 14.98 5.82
N GLU A 13 -2.16 15.97 6.44
CA GLU A 13 -2.90 16.97 7.21
C GLU A 13 -3.91 17.71 6.33
N LEU A 14 -3.48 18.14 5.14
CA LEU A 14 -4.37 18.82 4.20
C LEU A 14 -5.51 17.91 3.74
N LEU A 15 -5.21 16.64 3.52
CA LEU A 15 -6.23 15.67 3.14
C LEU A 15 -7.32 15.59 4.22
N ARG A 16 -6.93 15.57 5.48
CA ARG A 16 -7.87 15.50 6.60
C ARG A 16 -8.65 16.79 6.81
N GLU A 17 -8.16 17.88 6.23
CA GLU A 17 -8.91 19.15 6.20
C GLU A 17 -9.89 19.20 5.03
N GLY A 18 -9.95 18.13 4.21
CA GLY A 18 -10.93 18.05 3.12
C GLY A 18 -10.35 18.13 1.72
N LYS A 19 -9.03 18.23 1.56
CA LYS A 19 -8.38 18.28 0.25
C LYS A 19 -8.25 16.88 -0.33
N THR A 20 -9.37 16.33 -0.80
CA THR A 20 -9.43 14.91 -1.20
C THR A 20 -8.57 14.55 -2.40
N GLU A 21 -8.20 15.53 -3.24
CA GLU A 21 -7.32 15.29 -4.38
C GLU A 21 -5.93 14.81 -3.97
N ILE A 22 -5.54 15.01 -2.71
CA ILE A 22 -4.25 14.57 -2.21
C ILE A 22 -4.15 13.05 -2.17
N THR A 23 -5.27 12.36 -1.96
CA THR A 23 -5.27 10.89 -2.00
C THR A 23 -4.71 10.39 -3.34
N ASP A 24 -5.23 10.91 -4.45
CA ASP A 24 -4.76 10.50 -5.78
C ASP A 24 -3.29 10.84 -5.98
N TYR A 25 -2.87 12.00 -5.50
CA TYR A 25 -1.47 12.41 -5.60
C TYR A 25 -0.55 11.42 -4.87
N LEU A 26 -0.89 11.04 -3.65
CA LEU A 26 -0.08 10.10 -2.87
C LEU A 26 -0.09 8.71 -3.47
N MET A 27 -1.24 8.27 -3.96
CA MET A 27 -1.34 6.96 -4.63
C MET A 27 -0.43 6.90 -5.85
N GLU A 28 -0.42 7.95 -6.65
CA GLU A 28 0.45 8.01 -7.83
C GLU A 28 1.93 8.11 -7.43
N LYS A 29 2.25 8.90 -6.41
CA LYS A 29 3.62 9.08 -5.94
C LYS A 29 4.25 7.76 -5.49
N TYR A 30 3.48 6.89 -4.85
CA TYR A 30 4.01 5.65 -4.27
C TYR A 30 3.75 4.42 -5.13
N LYS A 31 3.21 4.59 -6.32
CA LYS A 31 2.90 3.49 -7.23
C LYS A 31 4.12 2.65 -7.57
N ASP A 32 5.27 3.30 -7.80
CA ASP A 32 6.50 2.57 -8.13
C ASP A 32 7.01 1.74 -6.96
N MET A 33 6.84 2.23 -5.75
CA MET A 33 7.19 1.45 -4.56
C MET A 33 6.34 0.17 -4.49
N VAL A 34 5.04 0.29 -4.77
CA VAL A 34 4.14 -0.86 -4.81
C VAL A 34 4.60 -1.86 -5.87
N ARG A 35 4.93 -1.37 -7.07
CA ARG A 35 5.41 -2.23 -8.14
C ARG A 35 6.70 -2.95 -7.78
N LYS A 36 7.62 -2.27 -7.12
CA LYS A 36 8.87 -2.88 -6.66
C LYS A 36 8.62 -3.99 -5.67
N GLN A 37 7.74 -3.76 -4.71
CA GLN A 37 7.40 -4.77 -3.72
C GLN A 37 6.71 -5.97 -4.37
N ALA A 38 5.83 -5.72 -5.33
CA ALA A 38 5.15 -6.80 -6.04
C ALA A 38 6.15 -7.70 -6.78
N ARG A 39 7.14 -7.09 -7.43
CA ARG A 39 8.17 -7.86 -8.12
C ARG A 39 8.99 -8.71 -7.15
N ALA A 40 9.32 -8.13 -5.99
CA ALA A 40 10.09 -8.87 -4.98
C ALA A 40 9.30 -10.06 -4.44
N MET A 41 7.99 -9.96 -4.39
CA MET A 41 7.13 -11.02 -3.85
C MET A 41 6.62 -12.00 -4.90
N TYR A 42 6.92 -11.77 -6.17
CA TYR A 42 6.49 -12.65 -7.24
C TYR A 42 6.93 -14.09 -7.01
N LEU A 43 8.16 -14.27 -6.52
CA LEU A 43 8.72 -15.59 -6.23
C LEU A 43 7.99 -16.34 -5.11
N TRP A 44 7.16 -15.64 -4.34
CA TRP A 44 6.40 -16.26 -3.25
C TRP A 44 5.06 -16.81 -3.72
N GLY A 45 4.77 -16.75 -5.03
CA GLY A 45 3.63 -17.44 -5.59
C GLY A 45 2.44 -16.57 -5.93
N GLY A 46 2.61 -15.26 -5.97
CA GLY A 46 1.55 -14.36 -6.39
C GLY A 46 1.72 -13.96 -7.85
N GLU A 47 0.60 -13.62 -8.50
CA GLU A 47 0.67 -13.01 -9.81
C GLU A 47 0.96 -11.53 -9.66
N ASN A 48 1.82 -10.98 -10.54
CA ASN A 48 2.30 -9.61 -10.38
C ASN A 48 1.17 -8.58 -10.37
N ASP A 49 0.20 -8.72 -11.29
CA ASP A 49 -0.90 -7.75 -11.36
C ASP A 49 -1.79 -7.81 -10.11
N ASP A 50 -2.06 -9.01 -9.62
CA ASP A 50 -2.85 -9.18 -8.40
C ASP A 50 -2.13 -8.60 -7.20
N LEU A 51 -0.81 -8.79 -7.13
CA LEU A 51 -0.01 -8.22 -6.03
C LEU A 51 0.03 -6.71 -6.10
N ILE A 52 0.11 -6.14 -7.30
CA ILE A 52 0.06 -4.68 -7.44
C ILE A 52 -1.28 -4.14 -6.93
N GLN A 53 -2.39 -4.77 -7.31
CA GLN A 53 -3.71 -4.35 -6.83
C GLN A 53 -3.80 -4.44 -5.30
N GLU A 54 -3.33 -5.54 -4.73
CA GLU A 54 -3.32 -5.70 -3.28
C GLU A 54 -2.45 -4.65 -2.61
N GLY A 55 -1.29 -4.37 -3.19
CA GLY A 55 -0.40 -3.33 -2.68
C GLY A 55 -1.04 -1.95 -2.72
N MET A 56 -1.79 -1.64 -3.78
CA MET A 56 -2.48 -0.37 -3.88
C MET A 56 -3.58 -0.25 -2.82
N ILE A 57 -4.25 -1.36 -2.49
CA ILE A 57 -5.20 -1.39 -1.38
C ILE A 57 -4.48 -1.09 -0.06
N GLY A 58 -3.32 -1.70 0.16
CA GLY A 58 -2.52 -1.44 1.35
C GLY A 58 -2.08 0.01 1.45
N LEU A 59 -1.68 0.59 0.32
CA LEU A 59 -1.29 2.00 0.26
C LEU A 59 -2.48 2.92 0.61
N PHE A 60 -3.64 2.64 0.06
CA PHE A 60 -4.84 3.43 0.36
C PHE A 60 -5.17 3.36 1.86
N LYS A 61 -5.09 2.18 2.45
CA LYS A 61 -5.29 2.03 3.89
C LYS A 61 -4.27 2.84 4.68
N ALA A 62 -3.01 2.87 4.23
CA ALA A 62 -1.98 3.66 4.89
C ALA A 62 -2.32 5.15 4.87
N VAL A 63 -2.81 5.65 3.74
CA VAL A 63 -3.22 7.06 3.64
C VAL A 63 -4.33 7.36 4.64
N GLN A 64 -5.27 6.44 4.81
CA GLN A 64 -6.38 6.62 5.73
C GLN A 64 -5.99 6.51 7.20
N ASP A 65 -5.08 5.59 7.50
CA ASP A 65 -4.80 5.20 8.89
C ASP A 65 -3.55 5.84 9.48
N TYR A 66 -2.74 6.50 8.67
CA TYR A 66 -1.48 7.07 9.15
C TYR A 66 -1.69 8.06 10.28
N ASP A 67 -0.91 7.90 11.35
CA ASP A 67 -0.92 8.83 12.47
C ASP A 67 0.49 9.39 12.67
N PRO A 68 0.69 10.70 12.38
CA PRO A 68 2.00 11.32 12.56
C PRO A 68 2.52 11.23 14.00
N LYS A 69 1.65 11.05 14.96
CA LYS A 69 2.02 10.98 16.37
C LYS A 69 2.71 9.66 16.74
N GLU A 70 2.62 8.65 15.89
CA GLU A 70 3.22 7.34 16.16
C GLU A 70 4.72 7.30 15.90
N GLY A 71 5.30 8.38 15.40
CA GLY A 71 6.74 8.50 15.27
C GLY A 71 7.36 7.99 13.99
N ALA A 72 6.64 7.23 13.19
CA ALA A 72 7.13 6.75 11.90
C ALA A 72 6.82 7.75 10.80
N SER A 73 7.68 7.81 9.78
CA SER A 73 7.36 8.60 8.59
C SER A 73 6.23 7.92 7.80
N PHE A 74 5.51 8.71 7.00
CA PHE A 74 4.48 8.12 6.15
C PHE A 74 5.08 7.10 5.18
N SER A 75 6.24 7.40 4.61
CA SER A 75 6.91 6.49 3.68
C SER A 75 7.17 5.11 4.30
N SER A 76 7.69 5.08 5.52
CA SER A 76 7.95 3.83 6.23
C SER A 76 6.66 3.10 6.55
N PHE A 77 5.66 3.82 7.03
CA PHE A 77 4.37 3.24 7.37
C PHE A 77 3.68 2.67 6.13
N ALA A 78 3.69 3.42 5.03
CA ALA A 78 3.08 2.97 3.78
C ALA A 78 3.76 1.71 3.25
N GLY A 79 5.09 1.67 3.29
CA GLY A 79 5.82 0.48 2.85
C GLY A 79 5.43 -0.75 3.64
N LEU A 80 5.26 -0.60 4.94
CA LEU A 80 4.85 -1.69 5.82
C LEU A 80 3.41 -2.15 5.51
N CYS A 81 2.49 -1.21 5.32
CA CYS A 81 1.10 -1.54 5.02
C CYS A 81 0.98 -2.27 3.68
N VAL A 82 1.73 -1.81 2.67
CA VAL A 82 1.75 -2.46 1.36
C VAL A 82 2.28 -3.88 1.48
N SER A 83 3.40 -4.05 2.19
CA SER A 83 4.01 -5.36 2.39
C SER A 83 3.06 -6.32 3.09
N ARG A 84 2.42 -5.86 4.16
CA ARG A 84 1.48 -6.69 4.92
C ARG A 84 0.27 -7.11 4.08
N GLN A 85 -0.25 -6.18 3.28
CA GLN A 85 -1.40 -6.49 2.44
C GLN A 85 -1.05 -7.55 1.39
N MET A 86 0.13 -7.44 0.78
CA MET A 86 0.59 -8.42 -0.19
C MET A 86 0.81 -9.79 0.46
N HIS A 87 1.45 -9.83 1.62
CA HIS A 87 1.67 -11.09 2.34
C HIS A 87 0.36 -11.77 2.69
N THR A 88 -0.62 -11.00 3.13
CA THR A 88 -1.95 -11.53 3.46
C THR A 88 -2.60 -12.15 2.22
N ALA A 89 -2.48 -11.46 1.07
CA ALA A 89 -3.04 -11.96 -0.17
C ALA A 89 -2.36 -13.24 -0.63
N ILE A 90 -1.02 -13.31 -0.50
CA ILE A 90 -0.27 -14.51 -0.86
C ILE A 90 -0.69 -15.68 0.02
N LYS A 91 -0.79 -15.47 1.32
CA LYS A 91 -1.22 -16.52 2.25
C LYS A 91 -2.62 -17.03 1.91
N ALA A 92 -3.53 -16.13 1.60
CA ALA A 92 -4.89 -16.51 1.23
C ALA A 92 -4.90 -17.33 -0.06
N SER A 93 -4.09 -16.94 -1.05
CA SER A 93 -3.95 -17.66 -2.31
C SER A 93 -3.38 -19.07 -2.08
N GLN A 94 -2.34 -19.18 -1.26
CA GLN A 94 -1.74 -20.47 -0.94
C GLN A 94 -2.70 -21.37 -0.20
N ARG A 95 -3.48 -20.80 0.71
CA ARG A 95 -4.49 -21.57 1.44
C ARG A 95 -5.53 -22.16 0.50
N LYS A 96 -5.97 -21.39 -0.50
CA LYS A 96 -6.91 -21.88 -1.50
C LYS A 96 -6.31 -23.01 -2.33
N LYS A 97 -5.02 -22.89 -2.69
CA LYS A 97 -4.33 -23.92 -3.45
C LYS A 97 -4.13 -25.20 -2.65
N HIS A 98 -4.08 -25.10 -1.34
CA HIS A 98 -3.87 -26.22 -0.44
C HIS A 98 -5.17 -26.82 0.08
N LEU A 99 -6.32 -26.26 -0.28
CA LEU A 99 -7.57 -26.87 0.06
C LEU A 99 -7.64 -28.26 -0.61
N PRO A 100 -8.04 -29.28 0.11
CA PRO A 100 -8.10 -30.62 -0.47
C PRO A 100 -8.98 -30.62 -1.71
N LEU A 101 -8.44 -31.19 -2.79
CA LEU A 101 -9.18 -31.24 -4.06
C LEU A 101 -10.43 -32.08 -3.97
N ASN A 102 -10.46 -32.94 -2.99
CA ASN A 102 -11.60 -33.83 -2.76
C ASN A 102 -12.63 -33.22 -1.82
N SER A 103 -12.39 -32.00 -1.42
CA SER A 103 -13.33 -31.31 -0.55
C SER A 103 -14.30 -30.47 -1.35
#